data_530849b49c000dda8b9c30533926ef4b
#
_entry.id   530849b49c000dda8b9c30533926ef4b
#
_cell.length_a   1.000
_cell.length_b   1.000
_cell.length_c   1.000
_cell.angle_alpha   90.00
_cell.angle_beta   90.00
_cell.angle_gamma   90.00
#
_symmetry.space_group_name_H-M   'P 1'
#
loop_
_entity.id
_entity.type
_entity.pdbx_description
1 polymer ?
#
loop_
_entity_poly.entity_id
_entity_poly.type
_entity_poly.pdbx_seq_one_letter_code
_entity_poly.pdbx_strand_id
1 'polypeptide(L)'
;MLRLVRAFAEVDRFVKAFEEDTRGRRPILAVVGGTNLGKNLLAADVLKRVGAVLGLEGFLEVTVEDDSFLDPTDFDIRQHAGVLFGGVNDALVLKHNREVLQGKPEVCKAGRSPTMRFSSLYTVCRRAVVVTFDLSAANLHMLDTDHWLADEKNVIQLKLTAHTWESPGGVVAAPPPRRSIMGGWSVAGVVSFAHARDLAGPATALFASGVNGTDLLDMTGGVLVNEVRVAPFAARKILAARDAFLAGR
;
A
#
# COMPACT_ATOMS: atom_id res chain seq x y z
N MET A 1 -7.55 -11.12 20.15
CA MET A 1 -7.65 -9.75 20.67
C MET A 1 -8.17 -8.87 19.55
N LEU A 2 -9.36 -8.28 19.68
CA LEU A 2 -9.93 -7.38 18.68
C LEU A 2 -9.11 -6.08 18.69
N ARG A 3 -8.51 -5.75 17.55
CA ARG A 3 -7.85 -4.45 17.34
C ARG A 3 -8.90 -3.45 16.90
N LEU A 4 -9.03 -2.37 17.64
CA LEU A 4 -9.89 -1.26 17.25
C LEU A 4 -9.17 -0.46 16.16
N VAL A 5 -9.88 -0.23 15.05
CA VAL A 5 -9.40 0.68 14.01
C VAL A 5 -9.70 2.12 14.47
N ARG A 6 -8.72 3.02 14.33
CA ARG A 6 -8.93 4.44 14.63
C ARG A 6 -10.02 5.02 13.76
N ALA A 7 -10.78 5.96 14.31
CA ALA A 7 -11.74 6.74 13.55
C ALA A 7 -11.01 7.80 12.71
N PHE A 8 -11.41 7.92 11.45
CA PHE A 8 -10.90 8.92 10.51
C PHE A 8 -12.07 9.61 9.83
N ALA A 9 -12.09 10.94 9.85
CA ALA A 9 -13.15 11.74 9.24
C ALA A 9 -13.28 11.47 7.72
N GLU A 10 -12.17 11.21 7.06
CA GLU A 10 -12.11 10.86 5.64
C GLU A 10 -12.82 9.53 5.35
N VAL A 11 -12.64 8.53 6.23
CA VAL A 11 -13.33 7.24 6.15
C VAL A 11 -14.83 7.41 6.34
N ASP A 12 -15.24 8.18 7.34
CA ASP A 12 -16.66 8.40 7.62
C ASP A 12 -17.33 9.15 6.47
N ARG A 13 -16.66 10.17 5.89
CA ARG A 13 -17.11 10.88 4.70
C ARG A 13 -17.22 9.95 3.49
N PHE A 14 -16.26 9.04 3.31
CA PHE A 14 -16.28 8.07 2.23
C PHE A 14 -17.45 7.09 2.39
N VAL A 15 -17.65 6.50 3.57
CA VAL A 15 -18.76 5.58 3.83
C VAL A 15 -20.12 6.26 3.65
N LYS A 16 -20.26 7.49 4.16
CA LYS A 16 -21.47 8.30 4.02
C LYS A 16 -21.87 8.52 2.57
N ALA A 17 -20.91 8.66 1.65
CA ALA A 17 -21.21 8.79 0.21
C ALA A 17 -21.91 7.53 -0.36
N PHE A 18 -21.94 6.41 0.34
CA PHE A 18 -22.69 5.20 -0.03
C PHE A 18 -24.04 5.09 0.67
N GLU A 19 -24.22 5.77 1.81
CA GLU A 19 -25.52 5.88 2.50
C GLU A 19 -26.46 6.85 1.75
N GLU A 20 -25.90 7.93 1.24
CA GLU A 20 -26.63 8.90 0.45
C GLU A 20 -26.79 8.33 -0.97
N ASP A 21 -27.99 7.83 -1.33
CA ASP A 21 -28.29 7.28 -2.68
C ASP A 21 -28.13 8.35 -3.78
N THR A 22 -26.91 8.86 -3.91
CA THR A 22 -26.57 9.84 -4.92
C THR A 22 -26.36 9.11 -6.24
N ARG A 23 -27.16 9.45 -7.24
CA ARG A 23 -26.98 8.98 -8.63
C ARG A 23 -25.70 9.51 -9.28
N GLY A 24 -24.91 10.27 -8.50
CA GLY A 24 -23.68 10.91 -8.92
C GLY A 24 -22.44 10.02 -8.91
N ARG A 25 -21.33 10.60 -9.32
CA ARG A 25 -20.00 10.01 -9.24
C ARG A 25 -19.61 9.86 -7.78
N ARG A 26 -19.06 8.70 -7.41
CA ARG A 26 -18.54 8.45 -6.07
C ARG A 26 -17.03 8.66 -6.04
N PRO A 27 -16.50 9.25 -4.97
CA PRO A 27 -15.04 9.36 -4.80
C PRO A 27 -14.43 7.99 -4.58
N ILE A 28 -13.15 7.85 -4.88
CA ILE A 28 -12.31 6.75 -4.40
C ILE A 28 -11.66 7.16 -3.08
N LEU A 29 -11.28 6.18 -2.25
CA LEU A 29 -10.47 6.43 -1.06
C LEU A 29 -9.02 6.06 -1.34
N ALA A 30 -8.13 7.03 -1.30
CA ALA A 30 -6.69 6.84 -1.41
C ALA A 30 -6.05 6.85 -0.02
N VAL A 31 -5.57 5.70 0.45
CA VAL A 31 -4.91 5.55 1.74
C VAL A 31 -3.40 5.58 1.54
N VAL A 32 -2.76 6.66 1.96
CA VAL A 32 -1.33 6.90 1.79
C VAL A 32 -0.62 6.81 3.14
N GLY A 33 0.46 6.08 3.22
CA GLY A 33 1.20 5.95 4.48
C GLY A 33 2.45 5.10 4.35
N GLY A 34 3.30 5.17 5.35
CA GLY A 34 4.49 4.32 5.44
C GLY A 34 4.16 2.83 5.49
N THR A 35 5.17 2.01 5.28
CA THR A 35 5.05 0.56 5.39
C THR A 35 4.60 0.16 6.80
N ASN A 36 3.80 -0.88 6.91
CA ASN A 36 3.30 -1.45 8.18
C ASN A 36 2.39 -0.55 9.03
N LEU A 37 1.88 0.57 8.49
CA LEU A 37 0.88 1.39 9.21
C LEU A 37 -0.53 0.77 9.22
N GLY A 38 -0.75 -0.35 8.52
CA GLY A 38 -2.03 -1.04 8.47
C GLY A 38 -2.98 -0.53 7.40
N LYS A 39 -2.46 0.04 6.32
CA LYS A 39 -3.25 0.56 5.19
C LYS A 39 -4.28 -0.45 4.67
N ASN A 40 -3.84 -1.68 4.35
CA ASN A 40 -4.73 -2.71 3.83
C ASN A 40 -5.75 -3.19 4.87
N LEU A 41 -5.36 -3.25 6.15
CA LEU A 41 -6.29 -3.58 7.23
C LEU A 41 -7.40 -2.54 7.35
N LEU A 42 -7.03 -1.25 7.30
CA LEU A 42 -8.00 -0.15 7.29
C LEU A 42 -8.89 -0.20 6.05
N ALA A 43 -8.30 -0.39 4.87
CA ALA A 43 -9.02 -0.48 3.61
C ALA A 43 -10.06 -1.63 3.62
N ALA A 44 -9.68 -2.79 4.14
CA ALA A 44 -10.58 -3.93 4.32
C ALA A 44 -11.73 -3.60 5.29
N ASP A 45 -11.46 -2.92 6.40
CA ASP A 45 -12.48 -2.48 7.36
C ASP A 45 -13.47 -1.49 6.70
N VAL A 46 -12.95 -0.52 5.96
CA VAL A 46 -13.76 0.45 5.21
C VAL A 46 -14.70 -0.26 4.22
N LEU A 47 -14.18 -1.22 3.46
CA LEU A 47 -14.98 -1.97 2.50
C LEU A 47 -16.05 -2.84 3.17
N LYS A 48 -15.77 -3.41 4.34
CA LYS A 48 -16.78 -4.12 5.16
C LYS A 48 -17.86 -3.17 5.65
N ARG A 49 -17.52 -1.94 6.08
CA ARG A 49 -18.49 -0.93 6.48
C ARG A 49 -19.38 -0.52 5.30
N VAL A 50 -18.80 -0.28 4.12
CA VAL A 50 -19.58 -0.02 2.90
C VAL A 50 -20.43 -1.24 2.53
N GLY A 51 -19.90 -2.45 2.70
CA GLY A 51 -20.65 -3.69 2.48
C GLY A 51 -21.91 -3.78 3.35
N ALA A 52 -21.79 -3.43 4.63
CA ALA A 52 -22.93 -3.39 5.53
C ALA A 52 -24.02 -2.40 5.05
N VAL A 53 -23.61 -1.22 4.52
CA VAL A 53 -24.54 -0.23 3.93
C VAL A 53 -25.24 -0.79 2.68
N LEU A 54 -24.50 -1.54 1.83
CA LEU A 54 -25.00 -2.08 0.57
C LEU A 54 -25.71 -3.45 0.70
N GLY A 55 -25.68 -4.07 1.89
CA GLY A 55 -26.16 -5.43 2.11
C GLY A 55 -25.30 -6.52 1.45
N LEU A 56 -23.98 -6.29 1.34
CA LEU A 56 -23.00 -7.18 0.71
C LEU A 56 -21.87 -7.52 1.68
N GLU A 57 -21.43 -8.77 1.73
CA GLU A 57 -20.42 -9.22 2.70
C GLU A 57 -19.00 -9.23 2.13
N GLY A 58 -18.85 -9.39 0.79
CA GLY A 58 -17.57 -9.55 0.13
C GLY A 58 -16.98 -8.25 -0.43
N PHE A 59 -15.68 -8.25 -0.64
CA PHE A 59 -14.96 -7.30 -1.50
C PHE A 59 -13.84 -8.01 -2.22
N LEU A 60 -13.41 -7.50 -3.37
CA LEU A 60 -12.26 -8.02 -4.09
C LEU A 60 -10.99 -7.32 -3.61
N GLU A 61 -9.95 -8.10 -3.31
CA GLU A 61 -8.60 -7.58 -3.05
C GLU A 61 -7.70 -7.92 -4.23
N VAL A 62 -7.07 -6.90 -4.81
CA VAL A 62 -6.15 -7.00 -5.93
C VAL A 62 -4.80 -6.46 -5.51
N THR A 63 -3.76 -7.28 -5.54
CA THR A 63 -2.39 -6.82 -5.37
C THR A 63 -1.89 -6.29 -6.71
N VAL A 64 -1.44 -5.05 -6.72
CA VAL A 64 -0.93 -4.41 -7.94
C VAL A 64 0.56 -4.71 -8.06
N GLU A 65 0.91 -5.59 -9.00
CA GLU A 65 2.30 -5.99 -9.28
C GLU A 65 2.97 -5.11 -10.34
N ASP A 66 2.17 -4.57 -11.26
CA ASP A 66 2.61 -3.69 -12.34
C ASP A 66 1.87 -2.36 -12.25
N ASP A 67 2.62 -1.27 -12.10
CA ASP A 67 2.09 0.09 -11.93
C ASP A 67 1.38 0.65 -13.18
N SER A 68 1.20 -0.16 -14.22
CA SER A 68 0.55 0.30 -15.45
C SER A 68 -0.96 0.11 -15.45
N PHE A 69 -1.50 -0.87 -14.71
CA PHE A 69 -2.88 -1.25 -14.88
C PHE A 69 -3.56 -1.80 -13.60
N LEU A 70 -4.78 -1.32 -13.33
CA LEU A 70 -5.64 -1.85 -12.26
C LEU A 70 -6.64 -2.84 -12.87
N ASP A 71 -6.46 -4.12 -12.61
CA ASP A 71 -7.28 -5.19 -13.19
C ASP A 71 -8.26 -5.80 -12.17
N PRO A 72 -9.55 -5.46 -12.23
CA PRO A 72 -10.58 -6.06 -11.38
C PRO A 72 -11.24 -7.29 -12.02
N THR A 73 -10.47 -8.17 -12.68
CA THR A 73 -11.00 -9.31 -13.46
C THR A 73 -12.00 -10.17 -12.70
N ASP A 74 -11.75 -10.42 -11.40
CA ASP A 74 -12.59 -11.29 -10.58
C ASP A 74 -13.72 -10.54 -9.85
N PHE A 75 -13.97 -9.28 -10.23
CA PHE A 75 -15.01 -8.48 -9.58
C PHE A 75 -16.42 -8.93 -9.98
N ASP A 76 -17.21 -9.32 -9.00
CA ASP A 76 -18.64 -9.61 -9.15
C ASP A 76 -19.49 -8.57 -8.39
N ILE A 77 -20.23 -7.76 -9.12
CA ILE A 77 -21.09 -6.71 -8.57
C ILE A 77 -22.19 -7.23 -7.64
N ARG A 78 -22.55 -8.51 -7.73
CA ARG A 78 -23.57 -9.14 -6.89
C ARG A 78 -23.03 -9.60 -5.56
N GLN A 79 -21.73 -9.81 -5.45
CA GLN A 79 -21.05 -10.36 -4.27
C GLN A 79 -20.17 -9.31 -3.59
N HIS A 80 -19.56 -8.41 -4.36
CA HIS A 80 -18.55 -7.49 -3.85
C HIS A 80 -19.10 -6.09 -3.62
N ALA A 81 -18.91 -5.58 -2.41
CA ALA A 81 -19.22 -4.20 -2.04
C ALA A 81 -18.25 -3.20 -2.69
N GLY A 82 -17.06 -3.67 -3.03
CA GLY A 82 -16.03 -2.83 -3.64
C GLY A 82 -14.75 -3.59 -3.96
N VAL A 83 -13.74 -2.83 -4.37
CA VAL A 83 -12.40 -3.33 -4.71
C VAL A 83 -11.35 -2.61 -3.87
N LEU A 84 -10.40 -3.38 -3.33
CA LEU A 84 -9.15 -2.91 -2.75
C LEU A 84 -8.01 -3.14 -3.73
N PHE A 85 -7.39 -2.08 -4.21
CA PHE A 85 -6.12 -2.15 -4.93
C PHE A 85 -4.97 -1.89 -3.95
N GLY A 86 -4.25 -2.96 -3.60
CA GLY A 86 -3.18 -2.93 -2.62
C GLY A 86 -1.79 -2.82 -3.25
N GLY A 87 -0.88 -2.05 -2.61
CA GLY A 87 0.52 -2.01 -3.00
C GLY A 87 0.81 -1.17 -4.24
N VAL A 88 0.00 -0.17 -4.54
CA VAL A 88 0.26 0.74 -5.66
C VAL A 88 1.49 1.60 -5.34
N ASN A 89 2.51 1.56 -6.20
CA ASN A 89 3.77 2.28 -5.99
C ASN A 89 3.73 3.70 -6.55
N ASP A 90 2.96 3.95 -7.63
CA ASP A 90 2.91 5.24 -8.30
C ASP A 90 1.47 5.77 -8.40
N ALA A 91 1.24 6.99 -7.90
CA ALA A 91 -0.05 7.68 -8.00
C ALA A 91 -0.48 7.95 -9.46
N LEU A 92 0.45 7.91 -10.42
CA LEU A 92 0.15 8.04 -11.85
C LEU A 92 -0.77 6.92 -12.35
N VAL A 93 -0.73 5.74 -11.73
CA VAL A 93 -1.63 4.62 -12.00
C VAL A 93 -3.09 5.02 -11.84
N LEU A 94 -3.42 5.83 -10.82
CA LEU A 94 -4.78 6.34 -10.65
C LEU A 94 -5.23 7.20 -11.82
N LYS A 95 -4.34 8.06 -12.30
CA LYS A 95 -4.63 8.94 -13.43
C LYS A 95 -4.89 8.17 -14.72
N HIS A 96 -4.10 7.14 -14.97
CA HIS A 96 -4.26 6.29 -16.16
C HIS A 96 -5.51 5.41 -16.10
N ASN A 97 -5.93 5.02 -14.90
CA ASN A 97 -7.07 4.11 -14.70
C ASN A 97 -8.33 4.82 -14.21
N ARG A 98 -8.50 6.13 -14.48
CA ARG A 98 -9.65 6.93 -14.03
C ARG A 98 -11.00 6.31 -14.36
N GLU A 99 -11.14 5.67 -15.50
CA GLU A 99 -12.40 5.05 -15.94
C GLU A 99 -12.81 3.89 -15.05
N VAL A 100 -11.85 3.01 -14.70
CA VAL A 100 -12.04 1.91 -13.73
C VAL A 100 -12.42 2.47 -12.36
N LEU A 101 -11.65 3.45 -11.90
CA LEU A 101 -11.78 4.01 -10.56
C LEU A 101 -13.07 4.81 -10.37
N GLN A 102 -13.57 5.48 -11.42
CA GLN A 102 -14.80 6.26 -11.35
C GLN A 102 -16.06 5.39 -11.37
N GLY A 103 -15.93 4.09 -11.59
CA GLY A 103 -17.06 3.19 -11.63
C GLY A 103 -18.13 3.62 -12.64
N LYS A 104 -17.73 4.22 -13.76
CA LYS A 104 -18.66 4.56 -14.82
C LYS A 104 -19.34 3.27 -15.29
N PRO A 105 -20.65 3.29 -15.58
CA PRO A 105 -21.31 2.11 -16.15
C PRO A 105 -20.77 1.74 -17.54
N GLU A 106 -19.90 2.56 -18.07
CA GLU A 106 -19.21 2.33 -19.33
C GLU A 106 -18.05 1.39 -19.10
N VAL A 107 -17.97 0.49 -19.96
CA VAL A 107 -17.07 -0.63 -20.13
C VAL A 107 -15.61 -0.28 -19.83
N CYS A 108 -15.09 -0.75 -18.71
CA CYS A 108 -13.65 -0.69 -18.43
C CYS A 108 -12.95 -1.78 -19.25
N LYS A 109 -11.99 -1.38 -20.08
CA LYS A 109 -11.15 -2.31 -20.83
C LYS A 109 -10.08 -2.85 -19.89
N ALA A 110 -10.23 -4.08 -19.44
CA ALA A 110 -9.15 -4.78 -18.77
C ALA A 110 -7.99 -5.07 -19.74
N GLY A 111 -6.79 -5.08 -19.19
CA GLY A 111 -5.51 -5.09 -19.85
C GLY A 111 -5.40 -5.85 -21.17
N ARG A 112 -4.65 -5.26 -22.06
CA ARG A 112 -4.28 -5.92 -23.32
C ARG A 112 -3.12 -6.89 -23.07
N SER A 113 -3.41 -8.17 -22.92
CA SER A 113 -2.40 -9.15 -23.27
C SER A 113 -2.22 -9.13 -24.80
N PRO A 114 -0.99 -9.09 -25.32
CA PRO A 114 -0.74 -9.15 -26.77
C PRO A 114 -1.33 -10.40 -27.45
N THR A 115 -1.66 -11.41 -26.67
CA THR A 115 -2.21 -12.70 -27.12
C THR A 115 -3.72 -12.81 -26.99
N MET A 116 -4.40 -11.91 -26.27
CA MET A 116 -5.86 -11.95 -26.12
C MET A 116 -6.54 -11.14 -27.22
N ARG A 117 -7.25 -11.83 -28.11
CA ARG A 117 -8.11 -11.23 -29.16
C ARG A 117 -9.40 -10.60 -28.60
N PHE A 118 -9.73 -10.84 -27.34
CA PHE A 118 -10.94 -10.36 -26.69
C PHE A 118 -10.58 -9.54 -25.45
N SER A 119 -11.01 -8.28 -25.40
CA SER A 119 -10.98 -7.49 -24.19
C SER A 119 -12.18 -7.87 -23.32
N SER A 120 -11.93 -8.38 -22.14
CA SER A 120 -12.98 -8.55 -21.14
C SER A 120 -13.38 -7.18 -20.57
N LEU A 121 -14.67 -6.98 -20.39
CA LEU A 121 -15.26 -5.72 -19.99
C LEU A 121 -15.70 -5.86 -18.53
N TYR A 122 -15.09 -5.10 -17.63
CA TYR A 122 -15.41 -5.12 -16.21
C TYR A 122 -16.06 -3.82 -15.79
N THR A 123 -17.02 -3.92 -14.90
CA THR A 123 -17.73 -2.75 -14.39
C THR A 123 -17.71 -2.77 -12.87
N VAL A 124 -16.92 -1.90 -12.26
CA VAL A 124 -16.95 -1.62 -10.81
C VAL A 124 -18.04 -0.59 -10.49
N CYS A 125 -19.08 -0.54 -11.32
CA CYS A 125 -20.11 0.48 -11.29
C CYS A 125 -20.72 0.67 -9.90
N ARG A 126 -20.63 1.90 -9.38
CA ARG A 126 -21.23 2.33 -8.10
C ARG A 126 -20.77 1.53 -6.87
N ARG A 127 -19.66 0.84 -6.96
CA ARG A 127 -19.04 0.13 -5.84
C ARG A 127 -17.89 0.92 -5.27
N ALA A 128 -17.51 0.61 -4.05
CA ALA A 128 -16.41 1.27 -3.38
C ALA A 128 -15.07 0.91 -4.03
N VAL A 129 -14.22 1.89 -4.22
CA VAL A 129 -12.84 1.68 -4.63
C VAL A 129 -11.92 2.28 -3.58
N VAL A 130 -11.06 1.43 -3.02
CA VAL A 130 -10.03 1.84 -2.08
C VAL A 130 -8.68 1.49 -2.67
N VAL A 131 -7.74 2.42 -2.63
CA VAL A 131 -6.39 2.22 -3.14
C VAL A 131 -5.38 2.52 -2.04
N THR A 132 -4.40 1.64 -1.86
CA THR A 132 -3.35 1.85 -0.85
C THR A 132 -2.01 2.12 -1.52
N PHE A 133 -1.33 3.17 -1.04
CA PHE A 133 -0.04 3.63 -1.56
C PHE A 133 1.03 3.64 -0.48
N ASP A 134 2.26 3.44 -0.90
CA ASP A 134 3.40 3.78 -0.06
C ASP A 134 3.70 5.29 -0.11
N LEU A 135 4.08 5.82 1.07
CA LEU A 135 4.39 7.23 1.22
C LEU A 135 5.71 7.55 0.51
N SER A 136 5.61 8.24 -0.63
CA SER A 136 6.74 8.83 -1.33
C SER A 136 6.49 10.31 -1.59
N ALA A 137 7.56 11.11 -1.72
CA ALA A 137 7.44 12.53 -2.03
C ALA A 137 6.78 12.75 -3.40
N ALA A 138 7.06 11.87 -4.37
CA ALA A 138 6.49 11.93 -5.71
C ALA A 138 4.97 11.67 -5.68
N ASN A 139 4.52 10.64 -4.95
CA ASN A 139 3.12 10.32 -4.81
C ASN A 139 2.35 11.45 -4.10
N LEU A 140 2.90 12.01 -3.02
CA LEU A 140 2.28 13.13 -2.32
C LEU A 140 2.17 14.35 -3.23
N HIS A 141 3.24 14.70 -3.95
CA HIS A 141 3.22 15.81 -4.87
C HIS A 141 2.15 15.64 -5.95
N MET A 142 2.06 14.45 -6.55
CA MET A 142 1.07 14.18 -7.58
C MET A 142 -0.37 14.24 -7.03
N LEU A 143 -0.62 13.65 -5.87
CA LEU A 143 -1.93 13.68 -5.21
C LEU A 143 -2.38 15.12 -4.90
N ASP A 144 -1.44 16.01 -4.57
CA ASP A 144 -1.75 17.39 -4.19
C ASP A 144 -1.82 18.35 -5.40
N THR A 145 -1.19 18.03 -6.53
CA THR A 145 -1.06 18.94 -7.69
C THR A 145 -1.85 18.53 -8.93
N ASP A 146 -2.13 17.25 -9.13
CA ASP A 146 -2.94 16.80 -10.27
C ASP A 146 -4.41 17.18 -10.05
N HIS A 147 -4.98 17.91 -11.00
CA HIS A 147 -6.35 18.41 -10.93
C HIS A 147 -7.43 17.38 -10.60
N TRP A 148 -7.26 16.15 -11.08
CA TRP A 148 -8.24 15.11 -10.85
C TRP A 148 -8.03 14.41 -9.49
N LEU A 149 -6.77 14.21 -9.09
CA LEU A 149 -6.40 13.55 -7.84
C LEU A 149 -6.61 14.48 -6.62
N ALA A 150 -6.42 15.78 -6.80
CA ALA A 150 -6.62 16.79 -5.75
C ALA A 150 -8.08 17.16 -5.52
N ASP A 151 -8.97 16.84 -6.45
CA ASP A 151 -10.40 17.12 -6.29
C ASP A 151 -11.06 16.07 -5.38
N GLU A 152 -11.49 16.47 -4.19
CA GLU A 152 -12.16 15.62 -3.20
C GLU A 152 -13.45 14.94 -3.71
N LYS A 153 -14.05 15.46 -4.77
CA LYS A 153 -15.19 14.81 -5.45
C LYS A 153 -14.77 13.54 -6.20
N ASN A 154 -13.48 13.42 -6.53
CA ASN A 154 -12.92 12.26 -7.21
C ASN A 154 -12.15 11.37 -6.23
N VAL A 155 -11.34 11.98 -5.35
CA VAL A 155 -10.41 11.24 -4.48
C VAL A 155 -10.46 11.82 -3.07
N ILE A 156 -10.89 11.02 -2.12
CA ILE A 156 -10.71 11.31 -0.70
C ILE A 156 -9.36 10.77 -0.29
N GLN A 157 -8.43 11.65 0.08
CA GLN A 157 -7.09 11.28 0.49
C GLN A 157 -7.00 11.12 2.00
N LEU A 158 -6.54 9.96 2.47
CA LEU A 158 -6.23 9.70 3.86
C LEU A 158 -4.73 9.48 4.04
N LYS A 159 -4.05 10.43 4.66
CA LYS A 159 -2.61 10.39 4.94
C LYS A 159 -2.37 9.81 6.33
N LEU A 160 -1.85 8.58 6.41
CA LEU A 160 -1.55 7.91 7.67
C LEU A 160 -0.16 8.29 8.17
N THR A 161 -0.11 8.89 9.35
CA THR A 161 1.13 9.24 10.06
C THR A 161 1.41 8.30 11.24
N ALA A 162 0.45 7.43 11.60
CA ALA A 162 0.54 6.48 12.69
C ALA A 162 -0.25 5.20 12.34
N HIS A 163 -0.10 4.16 13.16
CA HIS A 163 -0.85 2.91 13.00
C HIS A 163 -2.37 3.14 13.02
N THR A 164 -3.09 2.37 12.20
CA THR A 164 -4.56 2.45 12.07
C THR A 164 -5.32 1.78 13.20
N TRP A 165 -4.64 1.07 14.10
CA TRP A 165 -5.25 0.39 15.25
C TRP A 165 -4.89 1.06 16.58
N GLU A 166 -5.79 0.94 17.52
CA GLU A 166 -5.57 1.31 18.91
C GLU A 166 -5.54 0.06 19.79
N SER A 167 -4.64 0.04 20.76
CA SER A 167 -4.64 -1.02 21.76
C SER A 167 -5.84 -0.82 22.71
N PRO A 168 -6.62 -1.88 23.01
CA PRO A 168 -7.66 -1.79 24.03
C PRO A 168 -7.04 -1.33 25.35
N GLY A 169 -7.46 -0.17 25.86
CA GLY A 169 -6.95 0.39 27.12
C GLY A 169 -6.25 1.74 27.02
N GLY A 170 -6.25 2.37 25.83
CA GLY A 170 -5.72 3.75 25.68
C GLY A 170 -4.21 3.89 25.85
N VAL A 171 -3.50 2.80 26.11
CA VAL A 171 -2.03 2.78 26.07
C VAL A 171 -1.65 2.66 24.59
N VAL A 172 -1.23 3.76 23.99
CA VAL A 172 -0.50 3.72 22.72
C VAL A 172 0.67 2.78 22.98
N ALA A 173 0.58 1.54 22.45
CA ALA A 173 1.71 0.62 22.53
C ALA A 173 2.89 1.36 21.90
N ALA A 174 3.95 1.53 22.65
CA ALA A 174 5.17 2.10 22.11
C ALA A 174 5.48 1.37 20.79
N PRO A 175 5.88 2.07 19.73
CA PRO A 175 6.23 1.42 18.48
C PRO A 175 7.19 0.29 18.81
N PRO A 176 7.05 -0.90 18.18
CA PRO A 176 7.92 -2.03 18.47
C PRO A 176 9.36 -1.55 18.37
N PRO A 177 10.24 -1.98 19.27
CA PRO A 177 11.62 -1.54 19.25
C PRO A 177 12.18 -1.79 17.83
N ARG A 178 12.91 -0.83 17.28
CA ARG A 178 13.42 -0.88 15.89
C ARG A 178 14.17 -2.17 15.56
N ARG A 179 14.81 -2.77 16.56
CA ARG A 179 15.42 -4.09 16.45
C ARG A 179 14.39 -5.17 16.10
N SER A 180 13.21 -5.14 16.70
CA SER A 180 12.12 -6.07 16.39
C SER A 180 11.54 -5.82 14.99
N ILE A 181 11.48 -4.56 14.54
CA ILE A 181 11.05 -4.21 13.18
C ILE A 181 12.04 -4.76 12.16
N MET A 182 13.35 -4.51 12.35
CA MET A 182 14.39 -5.00 11.45
C MET A 182 14.44 -6.55 11.45
N GLY A 183 14.34 -7.20 12.61
CA GLY A 183 14.32 -8.66 12.69
C GLY A 183 13.17 -9.32 11.93
N GLY A 184 12.07 -8.60 11.71
CA GLY A 184 10.94 -9.07 10.89
C GLY A 184 11.09 -8.84 9.38
N TRP A 185 12.19 -8.24 8.93
CA TRP A 185 12.36 -7.98 7.49
C TRP A 185 12.68 -9.27 6.72
N SER A 186 12.00 -9.44 5.59
CA SER A 186 12.39 -10.43 4.59
C SER A 186 13.68 -10.00 3.88
N VAL A 187 14.25 -10.90 3.07
CA VAL A 187 15.39 -10.57 2.20
C VAL A 187 15.10 -9.34 1.34
N ALA A 188 13.90 -9.27 0.75
CA ALA A 188 13.47 -8.11 -0.04
C ALA A 188 13.43 -6.81 0.80
N GLY A 189 13.01 -6.90 2.06
CA GLY A 189 13.02 -5.77 2.99
C GLY A 189 14.42 -5.24 3.28
N VAL A 190 15.39 -6.12 3.47
CA VAL A 190 16.82 -5.78 3.65
C VAL A 190 17.40 -5.13 2.40
N VAL A 191 17.08 -5.66 1.23
CA VAL A 191 17.49 -5.11 -0.06
C VAL A 191 16.91 -3.70 -0.26
N SER A 192 15.64 -3.50 -0.01
CA SER A 192 14.98 -2.18 -0.08
C SER A 192 15.61 -1.19 0.89
N PHE A 193 15.95 -1.62 2.11
CA PHE A 193 16.67 -0.79 3.07
C PHE A 193 18.05 -0.36 2.57
N ALA A 194 18.79 -1.26 1.91
CA ALA A 194 20.10 -0.94 1.33
C ALA A 194 19.97 0.04 0.15
N HIS A 195 19.01 -0.18 -0.74
CA HIS A 195 18.73 0.74 -1.86
C HIS A 195 18.35 2.14 -1.40
N ALA A 196 17.50 2.26 -0.39
CA ALA A 196 17.10 3.55 0.18
C ALA A 196 18.27 4.37 0.78
N ARG A 197 19.47 3.78 0.84
CA ARG A 197 20.71 4.38 1.37
C ARG A 197 21.86 4.42 0.36
N ASP A 198 21.52 4.37 -0.93
CA ASP A 198 22.48 4.38 -2.05
C ASP A 198 23.52 3.24 -1.97
N LEU A 199 23.11 2.08 -1.46
CA LEU A 199 23.92 0.87 -1.34
C LEU A 199 23.51 -0.19 -2.38
N ALA A 200 23.27 0.19 -3.63
CA ALA A 200 22.76 -0.69 -4.68
C ALA A 200 23.67 -1.92 -4.94
N GLY A 201 24.99 -1.71 -5.00
CA GLY A 201 25.94 -2.83 -5.17
C GLY A 201 25.89 -3.85 -4.00
N PRO A 202 26.00 -3.40 -2.74
CA PRO A 202 25.80 -4.24 -1.58
C PRO A 202 24.42 -4.90 -1.50
N ALA A 203 23.36 -4.24 -1.93
CA ALA A 203 22.01 -4.80 -1.97
C ALA A 203 21.95 -6.10 -2.80
N THR A 204 22.60 -6.12 -3.94
CA THR A 204 22.68 -7.31 -4.80
C THR A 204 23.37 -8.48 -4.09
N ALA A 205 24.46 -8.21 -3.37
CA ALA A 205 25.18 -9.25 -2.61
C ALA A 205 24.35 -9.78 -1.43
N LEU A 206 23.64 -8.89 -0.70
CA LEU A 206 22.74 -9.27 0.38
C LEU A 206 21.58 -10.14 -0.14
N PHE A 207 21.02 -9.80 -1.30
CA PHE A 207 19.98 -10.59 -1.95
C PHE A 207 20.49 -11.99 -2.35
N ALA A 208 21.65 -12.05 -3.04
CA ALA A 208 22.24 -13.31 -3.50
C ALA A 208 22.60 -14.25 -2.33
N SER A 209 22.92 -13.69 -1.18
CA SER A 209 23.24 -14.46 0.04
C SER A 209 22.01 -14.74 0.91
N GLY A 210 20.81 -14.33 0.52
CA GLY A 210 19.57 -14.58 1.25
C GLY A 210 19.49 -13.91 2.62
N VAL A 211 20.19 -12.79 2.83
CA VAL A 211 20.27 -12.09 4.12
C VAL A 211 18.93 -11.47 4.48
N ASN A 212 18.28 -11.95 5.52
CA ASN A 212 17.07 -11.37 6.09
C ASN A 212 17.38 -10.38 7.24
N GLY A 213 16.34 -9.81 7.83
CA GLY A 213 16.51 -8.80 8.88
C GLY A 213 17.13 -9.33 10.16
N THR A 214 16.85 -10.57 10.55
CA THR A 214 17.49 -11.24 11.71
C THR A 214 18.97 -11.42 11.46
N ASP A 215 19.34 -11.92 10.28
CA ASP A 215 20.74 -12.09 9.90
C ASP A 215 21.48 -10.73 9.92
N LEU A 216 20.85 -9.68 9.36
CA LEU A 216 21.44 -8.34 9.32
C LEU A 216 21.69 -7.77 10.73
N LEU A 217 20.82 -8.06 11.70
CA LEU A 217 20.99 -7.62 13.09
C LEU A 217 22.24 -8.20 13.74
N ASP A 218 22.54 -9.46 13.45
CA ASP A 218 23.62 -10.21 14.09
C ASP A 218 24.93 -10.21 13.27
N MET A 219 24.87 -9.69 12.04
CA MET A 219 26.05 -9.62 11.16
C MET A 219 27.12 -8.68 11.68
N THR A 220 28.36 -9.15 11.54
CA THR A 220 29.57 -8.36 11.75
C THR A 220 30.21 -7.95 10.41
N GLY A 221 31.14 -6.99 10.47
CA GLY A 221 31.88 -6.59 9.27
C GLY A 221 32.67 -7.75 8.65
N GLY A 222 33.18 -8.66 9.45
CA GLY A 222 33.85 -9.86 8.98
C GLY A 222 32.96 -10.81 8.20
N VAL A 223 31.74 -11.05 8.67
CA VAL A 223 30.72 -11.88 7.98
C VAL A 223 30.32 -11.24 6.66
N LEU A 224 30.03 -9.94 6.65
CA LEU A 224 29.68 -9.22 5.42
C LEU A 224 30.78 -9.29 4.35
N VAL A 225 32.04 -9.21 4.76
CA VAL A 225 33.18 -9.26 3.80
C VAL A 225 33.47 -10.70 3.34
N ASN A 226 33.53 -11.63 4.26
CA ASN A 226 34.04 -12.99 3.98
C ASN A 226 32.95 -13.92 3.43
N GLU A 227 31.73 -13.83 3.95
CA GLU A 227 30.62 -14.74 3.61
C GLU A 227 29.68 -14.12 2.57
N VAL A 228 29.26 -12.86 2.78
CA VAL A 228 28.38 -12.16 1.84
C VAL A 228 29.15 -11.54 0.67
N ARG A 229 30.48 -11.49 0.76
CA ARG A 229 31.41 -10.95 -0.27
C ARG A 229 31.17 -9.47 -0.60
N VAL A 230 30.80 -8.70 0.38
CA VAL A 230 30.67 -7.25 0.26
C VAL A 230 32.03 -6.59 0.45
N ALA A 231 32.36 -5.59 -0.37
CA ALA A 231 33.61 -4.85 -0.22
C ALA A 231 33.72 -4.23 1.18
N PRO A 232 34.94 -4.20 1.81
CA PRO A 232 35.10 -3.76 3.21
C PRO A 232 34.55 -2.36 3.51
N PHE A 233 34.64 -1.43 2.54
CA PHE A 233 34.07 -0.09 2.67
C PHE A 233 32.54 -0.13 2.67
N ALA A 234 31.94 -0.92 1.81
CA ALA A 234 30.49 -1.08 1.73
C ALA A 234 29.92 -1.82 2.97
N ALA A 235 30.62 -2.81 3.50
CA ALA A 235 30.26 -3.47 4.74
C ALA A 235 30.18 -2.49 5.92
N ARG A 236 31.14 -1.56 6.04
CA ARG A 236 31.08 -0.48 7.05
C ARG A 236 29.87 0.42 6.87
N LYS A 237 29.52 0.77 5.63
CA LYS A 237 28.35 1.59 5.35
C LYS A 237 27.03 0.87 5.70
N ILE A 238 26.91 -0.42 5.41
CA ILE A 238 25.75 -1.23 5.79
C ILE A 238 25.56 -1.24 7.30
N LEU A 239 26.62 -1.52 8.05
CA LEU A 239 26.55 -1.56 9.51
C LEU A 239 26.26 -0.18 10.10
N ALA A 240 26.87 0.87 9.59
CA ALA A 240 26.56 2.23 10.01
C ALA A 240 25.10 2.62 9.74
N ALA A 241 24.54 2.23 8.58
CA ALA A 241 23.15 2.43 8.24
C ALA A 241 22.20 1.64 9.16
N ARG A 242 22.54 0.36 9.46
CA ARG A 242 21.82 -0.45 10.43
C ARG A 242 21.79 0.20 11.81
N ASP A 243 22.97 0.59 12.30
CA ASP A 243 23.10 1.17 13.63
C ASP A 243 22.40 2.54 13.74
N ALA A 244 22.46 3.35 12.69
CA ALA A 244 21.69 4.60 12.59
C ALA A 244 20.18 4.34 12.62
N PHE A 245 19.70 3.32 11.88
CA PHE A 245 18.29 2.92 11.93
C PHE A 245 17.88 2.48 13.34
N LEU A 246 18.69 1.65 14.00
CA LEU A 246 18.41 1.17 15.36
C LEU A 246 18.44 2.31 16.38
N ALA A 247 19.33 3.31 16.20
CA ALA A 247 19.42 4.50 17.04
C ALA A 247 18.33 5.55 16.77
N GLY A 248 17.54 5.39 15.73
CA GLY A 248 16.49 6.35 15.44
C GLY A 248 16.93 7.55 14.59
N ARG A 249 18.05 7.45 13.89
CA ARG A 249 18.64 8.52 13.08
C ARG A 249 18.36 8.32 11.59
#